data_1e744cc4705f46313a206e5573ed4565
#
_entry.id   1e744cc4705f46313a206e5573ed4565
#
_cell.length_a   1.000
_cell.length_b   1.000
_cell.length_c   1.000
_cell.angle_alpha   90.00
_cell.angle_beta   90.00
_cell.angle_gamma   90.00
#
_symmetry.space_group_name_H-M   'P 1'
#
loop_
_entity.id
_entity.type
_entity.pdbx_description
1 polymer ?
#
loop_
_entity_poly.entity_id
_entity_poly.type
_entity_poly.pdbx_seq_one_letter_code
_entity_poly.pdbx_strand_id
1 'polypeptide(L)'
;MDYIYCTPEWLEESARVYRAAPRYQEALKRVSTRIFYRITAESEWGIDADFIFGADVTKGVLNDLRFFGEDEAKEKAEFIMAASPQEWKLVLRKEHKFLTDFMLGKIRLEQGSKVGVLGLAPYADVFIDAVTQVKLIFQDELSPQQLNEYREYASQFRTKLGV
;
A
#
# COMPACT_ATOMS: atom_id res chain seq x y z
N MET A 1 13.08 -0.67 -14.68
CA MET A 1 12.28 -1.88 -14.63
C MET A 1 10.86 -1.54 -14.14
N ASP A 2 9.86 -2.13 -14.74
CA ASP A 2 8.48 -1.83 -14.40
C ASP A 2 7.95 -2.85 -13.39
N TYR A 3 7.14 -2.36 -12.44
CA TYR A 3 6.52 -3.21 -11.41
C TYR A 3 5.01 -3.08 -11.50
N ILE A 4 4.31 -4.19 -11.40
CA ILE A 4 2.85 -4.19 -11.38
C ILE A 4 2.36 -3.94 -9.95
N TYR A 5 1.39 -3.05 -9.81
CA TYR A 5 0.73 -2.73 -8.55
C TYR A 5 0.18 -4.00 -7.89
N CYS A 6 0.19 -4.06 -6.58
CA CYS A 6 -0.26 -5.22 -5.79
C CYS A 6 0.48 -6.51 -6.16
N THR A 7 1.81 -6.44 -6.18
CA THR A 7 2.68 -7.62 -6.29
C THR A 7 3.73 -7.59 -5.18
N PRO A 8 4.23 -8.78 -4.76
CA PRO A 8 5.32 -8.83 -3.79
C PRO A 8 6.57 -8.09 -4.27
N GLU A 9 6.88 -8.18 -5.56
CA GLU A 9 8.05 -7.54 -6.17
C GLU A 9 8.03 -6.02 -6.02
N TRP A 10 6.86 -5.41 -6.18
CA TRP A 10 6.68 -3.98 -5.97
C TRP A 10 7.00 -3.58 -4.53
N LEU A 11 6.48 -4.33 -3.56
CA LEU A 11 6.71 -4.05 -2.14
C LEU A 11 8.17 -4.27 -1.76
N GLU A 12 8.79 -5.34 -2.25
CA GLU A 12 10.21 -5.63 -2.00
C GLU A 12 11.10 -4.52 -2.55
N GLU A 13 10.86 -4.09 -3.79
CA GLU A 13 11.65 -3.02 -4.40
C GLU A 13 11.39 -1.68 -3.70
N SER A 14 10.16 -1.39 -3.32
CA SER A 14 9.83 -0.18 -2.55
C SER A 14 10.56 -0.15 -1.21
N ALA A 15 10.63 -1.27 -0.52
CA ALA A 15 11.39 -1.39 0.72
C ALA A 15 12.88 -1.16 0.50
N ARG A 16 13.43 -1.71 -0.58
CA ARG A 16 14.84 -1.52 -0.93
C ARG A 16 15.14 -0.05 -1.20
N VAL A 17 14.31 0.61 -1.99
CA VAL A 17 14.44 2.03 -2.30
C VAL A 17 14.37 2.88 -1.05
N TYR A 18 13.40 2.61 -0.19
CA TYR A 18 13.26 3.33 1.09
C TYR A 18 14.54 3.21 1.93
N ARG A 19 15.04 2.00 2.11
CA ARG A 19 16.20 1.72 2.94
C ARG A 19 17.51 2.28 2.35
N ALA A 20 17.59 2.39 1.03
CA ALA A 20 18.76 2.91 0.33
C ALA A 20 18.83 4.45 0.33
N ALA A 21 17.74 5.15 0.66
CA ALA A 21 17.67 6.60 0.65
C ALA A 21 17.54 7.17 2.06
N PRO A 22 18.65 7.60 2.70
CA PRO A 22 18.62 8.12 4.08
C PRO A 22 17.61 9.24 4.32
N ARG A 23 17.25 9.98 3.27
CA ARG A 23 16.27 11.08 3.37
C ARG A 23 14.91 10.63 3.86
N TYR A 24 14.49 9.39 3.54
CA TYR A 24 13.20 8.86 3.99
C TYR A 24 13.22 8.57 5.49
N GLN A 25 14.26 7.90 5.95
CA GLN A 25 14.42 7.63 7.38
C GLN A 25 14.51 8.94 8.17
N GLU A 26 15.25 9.92 7.68
CA GLU A 26 15.36 11.22 8.33
C GLU A 26 14.01 11.94 8.37
N ALA A 27 13.27 11.93 7.25
CA ALA A 27 11.94 12.55 7.18
C ALA A 27 10.94 11.92 8.15
N LEU A 28 11.06 10.60 8.39
CA LEU A 28 10.16 9.84 9.26
C LEU A 28 10.75 9.53 10.65
N LYS A 29 11.84 10.15 11.04
CA LYS A 29 12.54 9.83 12.31
C LYS A 29 11.67 9.96 13.57
N ARG A 30 10.57 10.70 13.50
CA ARG A 30 9.61 10.85 14.60
C ARG A 30 8.40 9.94 14.47
N VAL A 31 8.37 9.12 13.42
CA VAL A 31 7.23 8.23 13.12
C VAL A 31 7.54 6.82 13.57
N SER A 32 6.66 6.29 14.41
CA SER A 32 6.64 4.87 14.78
C SER A 32 5.20 4.41 14.65
N THR A 33 4.93 3.55 13.69
CA THR A 33 3.58 3.08 13.42
C THR A 33 3.58 1.78 12.63
N ARG A 34 2.47 1.05 12.69
CA ARG A 34 2.15 -0.08 11.83
C ARG A 34 0.89 0.31 11.07
N ILE A 35 1.09 0.83 9.86
CA ILE A 35 0.03 1.34 9.01
C ILE A 35 -0.24 0.38 7.87
N PHE A 36 -1.48 -0.07 7.75
CA PHE A 36 -1.88 -1.09 6.80
C PHE A 36 -2.94 -0.53 5.87
N TYR A 37 -2.88 -0.99 4.63
CA TYR A 37 -3.74 -0.52 3.54
C TYR A 37 -4.49 -1.70 2.95
N ARG A 38 -5.83 -1.60 2.96
CA ARG A 38 -6.68 -2.57 2.28
C ARG A 38 -7.01 -2.05 0.90
N ILE A 39 -6.71 -2.87 -0.10
CA ILE A 39 -7.16 -2.68 -1.47
C ILE A 39 -8.36 -3.59 -1.64
N THR A 40 -9.56 -3.01 -1.80
CA THR A 40 -10.78 -3.81 -1.91
C THR A 40 -10.82 -4.54 -3.25
N ALA A 41 -11.48 -5.70 -3.27
CA ALA A 41 -11.60 -6.52 -4.47
C ALA A 41 -12.18 -5.75 -5.64
N GLU A 42 -11.60 -5.98 -6.82
CA GLU A 42 -12.06 -5.42 -8.09
C GLU A 42 -11.74 -6.42 -9.19
N SER A 43 -12.74 -7.20 -9.59
CA SER A 43 -12.54 -8.29 -10.56
C SER A 43 -12.04 -7.80 -11.91
N GLU A 44 -12.45 -6.59 -12.33
CA GLU A 44 -11.98 -6.00 -13.58
C GLU A 44 -10.48 -5.67 -13.56
N TRP A 45 -9.91 -5.57 -12.37
CA TRP A 45 -8.48 -5.36 -12.15
C TRP A 45 -7.72 -6.67 -11.87
N GLY A 46 -8.39 -7.81 -11.93
CA GLY A 46 -7.79 -9.09 -11.57
C GLY A 46 -7.56 -9.26 -10.08
N ILE A 47 -8.17 -8.42 -9.26
CA ILE A 47 -8.10 -8.47 -7.80
C ILE A 47 -9.39 -9.12 -7.31
N ASP A 48 -9.38 -10.45 -7.22
CA ASP A 48 -10.59 -11.24 -6.96
C ASP A 48 -10.99 -11.25 -5.48
N ALA A 49 -10.07 -10.91 -4.59
CA ALA A 49 -10.31 -10.73 -3.15
C ALA A 49 -9.46 -9.58 -2.66
N ASP A 50 -9.81 -8.99 -1.50
CA ASP A 50 -9.05 -7.89 -0.93
C ASP A 50 -7.59 -8.26 -0.73
N PHE A 51 -6.70 -7.28 -0.94
CA PHE A 51 -5.32 -7.35 -0.47
C PHE A 51 -5.14 -6.42 0.72
N ILE A 52 -4.29 -6.81 1.65
CA ILE A 52 -3.81 -5.92 2.70
C ILE A 52 -2.29 -5.94 2.65
N PHE A 53 -1.68 -4.79 2.46
CA PHE A 53 -0.24 -4.66 2.69
C PHE A 53 0.00 -3.65 3.80
N GLY A 54 1.11 -3.81 4.49
CA GLY A 54 1.40 -2.98 5.65
C GLY A 54 2.85 -2.62 5.76
N ALA A 55 3.09 -1.45 6.37
CA ALA A 55 4.40 -0.94 6.71
C ALA A 55 4.56 -0.90 8.22
N ASP A 56 5.63 -1.47 8.73
CA ASP A 56 6.04 -1.38 10.12
C ASP A 56 7.27 -0.47 10.20
N VAL A 57 7.09 0.68 10.82
CA VAL A 57 8.12 1.72 10.91
C VAL A 57 8.38 2.05 12.37
N THR A 58 9.66 2.10 12.75
CA THR A 58 10.10 2.51 14.10
C THR A 58 11.11 3.64 13.95
N LYS A 59 10.75 4.84 14.37
CA LYS A 59 11.62 6.04 14.27
C LYS A 59 12.22 6.17 12.87
N GLY A 60 11.40 6.00 11.85
CA GLY A 60 11.80 6.07 10.46
C GLY A 60 12.47 4.83 9.89
N VAL A 61 12.79 3.84 10.72
CA VAL A 61 13.36 2.57 10.24
C VAL A 61 12.23 1.68 9.75
N LEU A 62 12.30 1.27 8.48
CA LEU A 62 11.32 0.35 7.89
C LEU A 62 11.68 -1.09 8.28
N ASN A 63 10.91 -1.66 9.21
CA ASN A 63 11.11 -3.02 9.67
C ASN A 63 10.50 -4.03 8.72
N ASP A 64 9.34 -3.71 8.13
CA ASP A 64 8.61 -4.62 7.26
C ASP A 64 7.74 -3.83 6.27
N LEU A 65 7.61 -4.37 5.06
CA LEU A 65 6.68 -3.89 4.04
C LEU A 65 6.27 -5.09 3.19
N ARG A 66 5.10 -5.66 3.45
CA ARG A 66 4.65 -6.88 2.80
C ARG A 66 3.13 -7.03 2.84
N PHE A 67 2.64 -8.05 2.16
CA PHE A 67 1.23 -8.44 2.31
C PHE A 67 0.99 -9.18 3.62
N PHE A 68 -0.22 -9.03 4.14
CA PHE A 68 -0.69 -9.66 5.37
C PHE A 68 -2.04 -10.33 5.14
N GLY A 69 -2.28 -11.43 5.85
CA GLY A 69 -3.61 -11.99 5.94
C GLY A 69 -4.50 -11.15 6.87
N GLU A 70 -5.80 -11.38 6.80
CA GLU A 70 -6.79 -10.58 7.53
C GLU A 70 -6.56 -10.58 9.05
N ASP A 71 -6.37 -11.78 9.63
CA ASP A 71 -6.21 -11.91 11.08
C ASP A 71 -4.92 -11.29 11.58
N GLU A 72 -3.82 -11.52 10.87
CA GLU A 72 -2.52 -10.93 11.22
C GLU A 72 -2.57 -9.40 11.12
N ALA A 73 -3.22 -8.88 10.08
CA ALA A 73 -3.37 -7.45 9.91
C ALA A 73 -4.13 -6.81 11.09
N LYS A 74 -5.26 -7.41 11.47
CA LYS A 74 -6.06 -6.91 12.60
C LYS A 74 -5.30 -6.94 13.92
N GLU A 75 -4.48 -7.95 14.11
CA GLU A 75 -3.68 -8.11 15.33
C GLU A 75 -2.55 -7.08 15.40
N LYS A 76 -1.85 -6.86 14.28
CA LYS A 76 -0.62 -6.05 14.25
C LYS A 76 -0.82 -4.58 13.95
N ALA A 77 -1.85 -4.22 13.21
CA ALA A 77 -2.01 -2.86 12.71
C ALA A 77 -2.42 -1.88 13.79
N GLU A 78 -1.75 -0.72 13.81
CA GLU A 78 -2.25 0.46 14.52
C GLU A 78 -3.38 1.09 13.71
N PHE A 79 -3.21 1.15 12.39
CA PHE A 79 -4.20 1.68 11.46
C PHE A 79 -4.44 0.73 10.31
N ILE A 80 -5.71 0.56 9.93
CA ILE A 80 -6.10 -0.07 8.67
C ILE A 80 -6.98 0.91 7.92
N MET A 81 -6.57 1.27 6.71
CA MET A 81 -7.32 2.16 5.83
C MET A 81 -7.67 1.43 4.54
N ALA A 82 -8.92 1.53 4.12
CA ALA A 82 -9.46 0.80 2.98
C ALA A 82 -9.94 1.73 1.89
N ALA A 83 -9.64 1.36 0.66
CA ALA A 83 -10.16 2.02 -0.53
C ALA A 83 -10.11 1.07 -1.72
N SER A 84 -10.79 1.42 -2.81
CA SER A 84 -10.71 0.68 -4.07
C SER A 84 -9.32 0.85 -4.70
N PRO A 85 -8.89 -0.08 -5.57
CA PRO A 85 -7.62 0.08 -6.28
C PRO A 85 -7.62 1.33 -7.16
N GLN A 86 -8.75 1.72 -7.73
CA GLN A 86 -8.88 2.95 -8.49
C GLN A 86 -8.57 4.18 -7.64
N GLU A 87 -9.10 4.23 -6.41
CA GLU A 87 -8.86 5.34 -5.49
C GLU A 87 -7.38 5.38 -5.07
N TRP A 88 -6.80 4.23 -4.74
CA TRP A 88 -5.37 4.18 -4.40
C TRP A 88 -4.49 4.61 -5.57
N LYS A 89 -4.86 4.27 -6.81
CA LYS A 89 -4.14 4.74 -8.00
C LYS A 89 -4.13 6.27 -8.07
N LEU A 90 -5.27 6.92 -7.86
CA LEU A 90 -5.37 8.38 -7.87
C LEU A 90 -4.44 9.02 -6.83
N VAL A 91 -4.37 8.45 -5.65
CA VAL A 91 -3.49 8.92 -4.57
C VAL A 91 -2.02 8.69 -4.93
N LEU A 92 -1.68 7.49 -5.42
CA LEU A 92 -0.29 7.15 -5.77
C LEU A 92 0.21 7.94 -6.99
N ARG A 93 -0.67 8.28 -7.93
CA ARG A 93 -0.35 9.15 -9.07
C ARG A 93 -0.37 10.63 -8.71
N LYS A 94 -0.67 10.97 -7.46
CA LYS A 94 -0.74 12.35 -6.94
C LYS A 94 -1.81 13.19 -7.65
N GLU A 95 -2.81 12.54 -8.22
CA GLU A 95 -3.98 13.21 -8.80
C GLU A 95 -4.98 13.60 -7.71
N HIS A 96 -5.03 12.83 -6.62
CA HIS A 96 -5.78 13.15 -5.41
C HIS A 96 -4.83 13.21 -4.21
N LYS A 97 -5.18 14.06 -3.24
CA LYS A 97 -4.46 14.14 -1.98
C LYS A 97 -5.07 13.16 -0.99
N PHE A 98 -4.23 12.37 -0.33
CA PHE A 98 -4.66 11.41 0.68
C PHE A 98 -5.60 12.04 1.71
N LEU A 99 -5.20 13.16 2.31
CA LEU A 99 -5.98 13.78 3.38
C LEU A 99 -7.36 14.22 2.90
N THR A 100 -7.46 14.80 1.70
CA THR A 100 -8.73 15.22 1.12
C THR A 100 -9.68 14.03 0.96
N ASP A 101 -9.20 12.94 0.37
CA ASP A 101 -10.03 11.76 0.10
C ASP A 101 -10.38 11.00 1.39
N PHE A 102 -9.48 11.02 2.37
CA PHE A 102 -9.77 10.51 3.70
C PHE A 102 -10.90 11.31 4.37
N MET A 103 -10.85 12.62 4.31
CA MET A 103 -11.89 13.48 4.90
C MET A 103 -13.24 13.36 4.17
N LEU A 104 -13.21 13.08 2.87
CA LEU A 104 -14.42 12.86 2.07
C LEU A 104 -15.00 11.44 2.21
N GLY A 105 -14.34 10.56 2.95
CA GLY A 105 -14.81 9.18 3.12
C GLY A 105 -14.49 8.24 1.96
N LYS A 106 -13.69 8.67 0.99
CA LYS A 106 -13.26 7.81 -0.12
C LYS A 106 -12.20 6.80 0.34
N ILE A 107 -11.44 7.15 1.37
CA ILE A 107 -10.54 6.26 2.09
C ILE A 107 -11.14 6.08 3.47
N ARG A 108 -11.48 4.82 3.82
CA ARG A 108 -12.19 4.52 5.06
C ARG A 108 -11.23 4.01 6.12
N LEU A 109 -11.37 4.53 7.33
CA LEU A 109 -10.61 4.04 8.48
C LEU A 109 -11.34 2.84 9.09
N GLU A 110 -10.75 1.66 9.01
CA GLU A 110 -11.32 0.43 9.58
C GLU A 110 -10.78 0.12 10.97
N GLN A 111 -9.56 0.52 11.27
CA GLN A 111 -8.92 0.31 12.57
C GLN A 111 -8.04 1.50 12.91
N GLY A 112 -8.01 1.87 14.17
CA GLY A 112 -7.27 3.02 14.68
C GLY A 112 -8.13 4.26 14.84
N SER A 113 -7.52 5.36 15.31
CA SER A 113 -8.25 6.60 15.56
C SER A 113 -8.07 7.60 14.42
N LYS A 114 -9.10 8.37 14.15
CA LYS A 114 -9.06 9.46 13.17
C LYS A 114 -7.99 10.49 13.54
N VAL A 115 -7.88 10.83 14.83
CA VAL A 115 -6.87 11.76 15.33
C VAL A 115 -5.46 11.24 15.02
N GLY A 116 -5.23 9.94 15.22
CA GLY A 116 -3.94 9.33 14.89
C GLY A 116 -3.61 9.42 13.41
N VAL A 117 -4.59 9.16 12.51
CA VAL A 117 -4.39 9.31 11.07
C VAL A 117 -4.07 10.77 10.72
N LEU A 118 -4.79 11.72 11.29
CA LEU A 118 -4.52 13.14 11.05
C LEU A 118 -3.12 13.53 11.52
N GLY A 119 -2.62 12.92 12.58
CA GLY A 119 -1.25 13.12 13.06
C GLY A 119 -0.18 12.60 12.07
N LEU A 120 -0.53 11.62 11.26
CA LEU A 120 0.37 11.05 10.24
C LEU A 120 0.24 11.76 8.89
N ALA A 121 -0.80 12.56 8.67
CA ALA A 121 -1.05 13.20 7.40
C ALA A 121 0.14 14.03 6.86
N PRO A 122 0.92 14.76 7.69
CA PRO A 122 2.09 15.48 7.20
C PRO A 122 3.17 14.59 6.57
N TYR A 123 3.16 13.29 6.89
CA TYR A 123 4.15 12.33 6.40
C TYR A 123 3.63 11.49 5.22
N ALA A 124 2.37 11.67 4.81
CA ALA A 124 1.76 10.88 3.75
C ALA A 124 2.55 10.96 2.44
N ASP A 125 3.03 12.14 2.06
CA ASP A 125 3.80 12.33 0.84
C ASP A 125 5.11 11.54 0.84
N VAL A 126 5.73 11.38 2.01
CA VAL A 126 6.97 10.58 2.14
C VAL A 126 6.68 9.12 1.86
N PHE A 127 5.59 8.56 2.42
CA PHE A 127 5.17 7.20 2.15
C PHE A 127 4.84 6.99 0.67
N ILE A 128 4.09 7.92 0.08
CA ILE A 128 3.72 7.87 -1.34
C ILE A 128 4.98 7.90 -2.21
N ASP A 129 5.92 8.80 -1.92
CA ASP A 129 7.16 8.89 -2.67
C ASP A 129 7.96 7.58 -2.59
N ALA A 130 8.04 6.98 -1.41
CA ALA A 130 8.81 5.75 -1.22
C ALA A 130 8.28 4.59 -2.07
N VAL A 131 6.96 4.45 -2.18
CA VAL A 131 6.35 3.34 -2.95
C VAL A 131 6.15 3.66 -4.42
N THR A 132 6.43 4.89 -4.85
CA THR A 132 6.29 5.33 -6.24
C THR A 132 7.61 5.72 -6.91
N GLN A 133 8.75 5.48 -6.25
CA GLN A 133 10.08 5.64 -6.89
C GLN A 133 10.34 4.57 -7.95
N VAL A 134 9.65 3.45 -7.88
CA VAL A 134 9.65 2.42 -8.92
C VAL A 134 8.63 2.79 -9.98
N LYS A 135 8.88 2.40 -11.22
CA LYS A 135 7.90 2.62 -12.30
C LYS A 135 6.74 1.63 -12.10
N LEU A 136 5.62 2.17 -11.70
CA LEU A 136 4.45 1.38 -11.31
C LEU A 136 3.46 1.32 -12.47
N ILE A 137 3.02 0.10 -12.79
CA ILE A 137 1.98 -0.15 -13.79
C ILE A 137 0.75 -0.68 -13.06
N PHE A 138 -0.38 -0.06 -13.32
CA PHE A 138 -1.66 -0.48 -12.72
C PHE A 138 -2.41 -1.42 -13.64
N GLN A 139 -3.27 -2.25 -13.07
CA GLN A 139 -3.98 -3.32 -13.78
C GLN A 139 -4.85 -2.80 -14.93
N ASP A 140 -5.42 -1.61 -14.81
CA ASP A 140 -6.22 -0.99 -15.86
C ASP A 140 -5.36 -0.53 -17.05
N GLU A 141 -4.05 -0.56 -16.92
CA GLU A 141 -3.09 -0.24 -17.97
C GLU A 141 -2.57 -1.50 -18.70
N LEU A 142 -2.97 -2.67 -18.22
CA LEU A 142 -2.55 -3.96 -18.79
C LEU A 142 -3.46 -4.36 -19.96
N SER A 143 -2.89 -5.10 -20.93
CA SER A 143 -3.70 -5.74 -21.95
C SER A 143 -4.57 -6.86 -21.34
N PRO A 144 -5.64 -7.33 -22.00
CA PRO A 144 -6.44 -8.43 -21.48
C PRO A 144 -5.62 -9.69 -21.16
N GLN A 145 -4.64 -10.01 -21.98
CA GLN A 145 -3.75 -11.16 -21.75
C GLN A 145 -2.88 -10.93 -20.51
N GLN A 146 -2.26 -9.76 -20.37
CA GLN A 146 -1.44 -9.42 -19.22
C GLN A 146 -2.26 -9.41 -17.94
N LEU A 147 -3.52 -8.95 -18.00
CA LEU A 147 -4.42 -8.96 -16.85
C LEU A 147 -4.74 -10.37 -16.39
N ASN A 148 -4.99 -11.29 -17.34
CA ASN A 148 -5.20 -12.70 -17.01
C ASN A 148 -3.96 -13.34 -16.40
N GLU A 149 -2.78 -13.00 -16.90
CA GLU A 149 -1.50 -13.44 -16.32
C GLU A 149 -1.33 -12.92 -14.90
N TYR A 150 -1.66 -11.65 -14.66
CA TYR A 150 -1.63 -11.09 -13.32
C TYR A 150 -2.58 -11.81 -12.36
N ARG A 151 -3.82 -12.05 -12.80
CA ARG A 151 -4.82 -12.76 -11.97
C ARG A 151 -4.32 -14.14 -11.54
N GLU A 152 -3.75 -14.88 -12.49
CA GLU A 152 -3.19 -16.20 -12.21
C GLU A 152 -1.99 -16.09 -11.26
N TYR A 153 -1.09 -15.14 -11.49
CA TYR A 153 0.04 -14.89 -10.62
C TYR A 153 -0.41 -14.50 -9.22
N ALA A 154 -1.41 -13.64 -9.10
CA ALA A 154 -1.95 -13.22 -7.80
C ALA A 154 -2.50 -14.42 -7.01
N SER A 155 -3.21 -15.33 -7.68
CA SER A 155 -3.68 -16.57 -7.04
C SER A 155 -2.52 -17.39 -6.51
N GLN A 156 -1.43 -17.50 -7.25
CA GLN A 156 -0.25 -18.26 -6.85
C GLN A 156 0.44 -17.62 -5.65
N PHE A 157 0.71 -16.33 -5.68
CA PHE A 157 1.43 -15.72 -4.55
C PHE A 157 0.56 -15.59 -3.30
N ARG A 158 -0.78 -15.48 -3.44
CA ARG A 158 -1.68 -15.55 -2.27
C ARG A 158 -1.53 -16.88 -1.55
N THR A 159 -1.54 -17.97 -2.29
CA THR A 159 -1.38 -19.31 -1.72
C THR A 159 -0.02 -19.46 -1.05
N LYS A 160 1.05 -19.03 -1.72
CA LYS A 160 2.43 -19.12 -1.23
C LYS A 160 2.62 -18.30 0.05
N LEU A 161 2.05 -17.10 0.11
CA LEU A 161 2.21 -16.19 1.25
C LEU A 161 1.15 -16.41 2.35
N GLY A 162 0.09 -17.14 2.07
CA GLY A 162 -1.00 -17.36 3.01
C GLY A 162 -1.86 -16.11 3.23
N VAL A 163 -2.06 -15.34 2.19
CA VAL A 163 -2.81 -14.08 2.29
C VAL A 163 -4.05 -14.04 1.38
#